data_0499e7a823ceae2bb5a2cffba590f700
#
_entry.id   0499e7a823ceae2bb5a2cffba590f700
#
_cell.length_a   1.000
_cell.length_b   1.000
_cell.length_c   1.000
_cell.angle_alpha   90.00
_cell.angle_beta   90.00
_cell.angle_gamma   90.00
#
_symmetry.space_group_name_H-M   'P 1'
#
loop_
_entity.id
_entity.type
_entity.pdbx_description
1 polymer ?
#
loop_
_entity_poly.entity_id
_entity_poly.type
_entity_poly.pdbx_seq_one_letter_code
_entity_poly.pdbx_strand_id
1 'polypeptide(L)'
;MTPTARNRLTGLALAMLVFIADQVSKWLVTGPLGLVNENDQIVLTGFFNLTRTSNYGVSMGFLTADSIEMRWGLVAMTAAIALVVFVWMLREKVLGEILPLGLILGGALGNILDRYKLGHVVDFADFHLGAWHFYIFNLADAAISIGVVIILARSFLIREKQATDAGLPATET
;
A
#
# COMPACT_ATOMS: atom_id res chain seq x y z
N MET A 1 -8.57 17.31 -24.36
CA MET A 1 -8.75 16.55 -23.11
C MET A 1 -9.06 17.54 -21.99
N THR A 2 -10.13 17.32 -21.22
CA THR A 2 -10.48 18.21 -20.10
C THR A 2 -9.44 18.09 -18.97
N PRO A 3 -9.24 19.15 -18.15
CA PRO A 3 -8.33 19.07 -16.99
C PRO A 3 -8.64 17.89 -16.05
N THR A 4 -9.91 17.63 -15.80
CA THR A 4 -10.35 16.50 -14.97
C THR A 4 -9.97 15.14 -15.59
N ALA A 5 -10.14 14.98 -16.90
CA ALA A 5 -9.77 13.74 -17.57
C ALA A 5 -8.24 13.52 -17.52
N ARG A 6 -7.45 14.60 -17.67
CA ARG A 6 -6.00 14.55 -17.51
C ARG A 6 -5.59 14.13 -16.11
N ASN A 7 -6.18 14.74 -15.08
CA ASN A 7 -5.88 14.42 -13.68
C ASN A 7 -6.18 12.93 -13.37
N ARG A 8 -7.32 12.42 -13.83
CA ARG A 8 -7.68 10.99 -13.65
C ARG A 8 -6.70 10.06 -14.35
N LEU A 9 -6.29 10.41 -15.57
CA LEU A 9 -5.28 9.63 -16.30
C LEU A 9 -3.93 9.64 -15.56
N THR A 10 -3.53 10.77 -14.98
CA THR A 10 -2.31 10.85 -14.15
C THR A 10 -2.41 9.94 -12.92
N GLY A 11 -3.56 9.91 -12.24
CA GLY A 11 -3.77 8.99 -11.11
C GLY A 11 -3.72 7.51 -11.51
N LEU A 12 -4.34 7.16 -12.64
CA LEU A 12 -4.26 5.79 -13.18
C LEU A 12 -2.84 5.42 -13.62
N ALA A 13 -2.11 6.35 -14.22
CA ALA A 13 -0.71 6.13 -14.59
C ALA A 13 0.17 5.92 -13.34
N LEU A 14 -0.07 6.69 -12.27
CA LEU A 14 0.61 6.49 -11.00
C LEU A 14 0.27 5.14 -10.37
N ALA A 15 -1.00 4.74 -10.37
CA ALA A 15 -1.42 3.42 -9.88
C ALA A 15 -0.73 2.28 -10.65
N MET A 16 -0.67 2.38 -11.97
CA MET A 16 0.04 1.41 -12.81
C MET A 16 1.55 1.39 -12.53
N LEU A 17 2.17 2.56 -12.35
CA LEU A 17 3.59 2.67 -12.01
C LEU A 17 3.90 2.00 -10.66
N VAL A 18 3.09 2.27 -9.64
CA VAL A 18 3.23 1.64 -8.31
C VAL A 18 3.06 0.13 -8.40
N PHE A 19 2.03 -0.34 -9.09
CA PHE A 19 1.78 -1.77 -9.32
C PHE A 19 2.97 -2.45 -9.99
N ILE A 20 3.49 -1.87 -11.09
CA ILE A 20 4.64 -2.43 -11.81
C ILE A 20 5.89 -2.40 -10.91
N ALA A 21 6.16 -1.30 -10.23
CA ALA A 21 7.33 -1.17 -9.36
C ALA A 21 7.29 -2.18 -8.20
N ASP A 22 6.11 -2.40 -7.60
CA ASP A 22 5.92 -3.43 -6.58
C ASP A 22 6.21 -4.83 -7.13
N GLN A 23 5.61 -5.21 -8.25
CA GLN A 23 5.80 -6.53 -8.83
C GLN A 23 7.24 -6.77 -9.32
N VAL A 24 7.89 -5.74 -9.88
CA VAL A 24 9.29 -5.80 -10.28
C VAL A 24 10.20 -5.95 -9.06
N SER A 25 9.96 -5.20 -7.98
CA SER A 25 10.76 -5.32 -6.76
C SER A 25 10.65 -6.72 -6.13
N LYS A 26 9.45 -7.28 -6.07
CA LYS A 26 9.21 -8.64 -5.59
C LYS A 26 9.88 -9.70 -6.47
N TRP A 27 9.79 -9.54 -7.79
CA TRP A 27 10.48 -10.41 -8.73
C TRP A 27 12.01 -10.33 -8.59
N LEU A 28 12.58 -9.13 -8.42
CA LEU A 28 14.01 -8.94 -8.19
C LEU A 28 14.48 -9.66 -6.93
N VAL A 29 13.72 -9.51 -5.85
CA VAL A 29 14.05 -10.10 -4.55
C VAL A 29 13.99 -11.63 -4.60
N THR A 30 12.93 -12.20 -5.14
CA THR A 30 12.72 -13.66 -5.16
C THR A 30 13.42 -14.38 -6.32
N GLY A 31 13.78 -13.67 -7.38
CA GLY A 31 14.49 -14.21 -8.54
C GLY A 31 15.98 -13.88 -8.52
N PRO A 32 16.43 -12.78 -9.15
CA PRO A 32 17.86 -12.47 -9.29
C PRO A 32 18.64 -12.38 -7.96
N LEU A 33 18.03 -11.91 -6.87
CA LEU A 33 18.68 -11.81 -5.55
C LEU A 33 18.60 -13.13 -4.76
N GLY A 34 17.82 -14.11 -5.21
CA GLY A 34 17.82 -15.46 -4.66
C GLY A 34 17.19 -15.63 -3.28
N LEU A 35 16.39 -14.67 -2.79
CA LEU A 35 15.66 -14.82 -1.52
C LEU A 35 14.39 -15.68 -1.77
N VAL A 36 14.56 -16.98 -1.84
CA VAL A 36 13.50 -17.93 -2.22
C VAL A 36 12.81 -18.52 -1.00
N ASN A 37 13.57 -18.81 0.07
CA ASN A 37 13.04 -19.43 1.27
C ASN A 37 12.57 -18.39 2.29
N GLU A 38 11.73 -18.83 3.22
CA GLU A 38 11.30 -18.01 4.35
C GLU A 38 12.50 -17.61 5.21
N ASN A 39 12.60 -16.33 5.55
CA ASN A 39 13.71 -15.70 6.29
C ASN A 39 15.06 -15.67 5.56
N ASP A 40 15.13 -15.99 4.25
CA ASP A 40 16.32 -15.67 3.48
C ASP A 40 16.61 -14.16 3.58
N GLN A 41 17.87 -13.80 3.84
CA GLN A 41 18.23 -12.42 4.15
C GLN A 41 19.50 -11.98 3.43
N ILE A 42 19.48 -10.72 2.96
CA ILE A 42 20.66 -9.98 2.50
C ILE A 42 20.79 -8.74 3.39
N VAL A 43 21.89 -8.65 4.12
CA VAL A 43 22.23 -7.47 4.92
C VAL A 43 22.75 -6.38 3.99
N LEU A 44 22.07 -5.24 3.93
CA LEU A 44 22.46 -4.10 3.11
C LEU A 44 23.18 -3.02 3.92
N THR A 45 22.65 -2.74 5.13
CA THR A 45 23.22 -1.74 6.03
C THR A 45 23.05 -2.18 7.49
N GLY A 46 23.57 -1.39 8.45
CA GLY A 46 23.37 -1.65 9.89
C GLY A 46 21.94 -1.43 10.42
N PHE A 47 21.01 -1.01 9.56
CA PHE A 47 19.62 -0.71 9.93
C PHE A 47 18.59 -1.18 8.90
N PHE A 48 19.02 -1.76 7.78
CA PHE A 48 18.14 -2.20 6.69
C PHE A 48 18.64 -3.46 6.02
N ASN A 49 17.78 -4.47 5.96
CA ASN A 49 18.01 -5.73 5.28
C ASN A 49 16.93 -5.96 4.22
N LEU A 50 17.20 -6.87 3.29
CA LEU A 50 16.15 -7.55 2.55
C LEU A 50 15.93 -8.91 3.20
N THR A 51 14.79 -9.11 3.84
CA THR A 51 14.42 -10.37 4.52
C THR A 51 13.10 -10.87 3.96
N ARG A 52 13.12 -12.00 3.26
CA ARG A 52 11.91 -12.54 2.65
C ARG A 52 10.96 -13.11 3.71
N THR A 53 9.70 -12.65 3.66
CA THR A 53 8.64 -13.15 4.53
C THR A 53 7.35 -13.33 3.73
N SER A 54 6.63 -14.41 4.00
CA SER A 54 5.32 -14.72 3.41
C SER A 54 4.21 -14.19 4.29
N ASN A 55 3.53 -13.11 3.86
CA ASN A 55 2.44 -12.49 4.61
C ASN A 55 1.09 -13.07 4.18
N TYR A 56 0.54 -13.94 5.02
CA TYR A 56 -0.78 -14.55 4.81
C TYR A 56 -1.95 -13.66 5.26
N GLY A 57 -1.68 -12.47 5.79
CA GLY A 57 -2.69 -11.47 6.14
C GLY A 57 -3.35 -11.67 7.51
N VAL A 58 -2.80 -12.54 8.36
CA VAL A 58 -3.28 -12.77 9.73
C VAL A 58 -2.12 -12.66 10.69
N SER A 59 -2.10 -11.59 11.49
CA SER A 59 -1.22 -11.47 12.64
C SER A 59 -1.85 -12.21 13.83
N MET A 60 -1.02 -12.96 14.59
CA MET A 60 -1.34 -13.51 15.90
C MET A 60 -2.20 -14.79 15.98
N GLY A 61 -1.99 -15.81 15.14
CA GLY A 61 -2.39 -17.18 15.50
C GLY A 61 -3.88 -17.48 15.77
N PHE A 62 -4.78 -16.52 15.56
CA PHE A 62 -6.20 -16.68 15.85
C PHE A 62 -7.01 -17.33 14.71
N LEU A 63 -6.46 -17.36 13.50
CA LEU A 63 -7.04 -18.07 12.37
C LEU A 63 -5.87 -18.68 11.60
N THR A 64 -5.88 -19.99 11.40
CA THR A 64 -4.92 -20.67 10.53
C THR A 64 -5.08 -20.12 9.12
N ALA A 65 -4.14 -19.26 8.71
CA ALA A 65 -4.14 -18.56 7.41
C ALA A 65 -3.98 -19.52 6.21
N ASP A 66 -3.97 -20.83 6.45
CA ASP A 66 -3.71 -21.88 5.48
C ASP A 66 -4.97 -22.37 4.77
N SER A 67 -6.17 -21.83 5.11
CA SER A 67 -7.37 -22.26 4.43
C SER A 67 -7.59 -21.48 3.13
N ILE A 68 -8.02 -22.19 2.09
CA ILE A 68 -8.38 -21.61 0.78
C ILE A 68 -9.46 -20.53 0.94
N GLU A 69 -10.39 -20.73 1.87
CA GLU A 69 -11.49 -19.80 2.16
C GLU A 69 -10.97 -18.46 2.69
N MET A 70 -10.00 -18.50 3.63
CA MET A 70 -9.40 -17.29 4.18
C MET A 70 -8.66 -16.49 3.09
N ARG A 71 -7.86 -17.17 2.26
CA ARG A 71 -7.18 -16.55 1.12
C ARG A 71 -8.15 -15.81 0.22
N TRP A 72 -9.23 -16.48 -0.21
CA TRP A 72 -10.21 -15.87 -1.10
C TRP A 72 -11.06 -14.79 -0.40
N GLY A 73 -11.31 -14.95 0.90
CA GLY A 73 -11.93 -13.90 1.72
C GLY A 73 -11.10 -12.62 1.73
N LEU A 74 -9.77 -12.73 1.94
CA LEU A 74 -8.86 -11.59 1.90
C LEU A 74 -8.77 -10.97 0.49
N VAL A 75 -8.71 -11.78 -0.55
CA VAL A 75 -8.73 -11.31 -1.95
C VAL A 75 -10.02 -10.54 -2.22
N ALA A 76 -11.17 -11.09 -1.86
CA ALA A 76 -12.46 -10.46 -2.09
C ALA A 76 -12.59 -9.14 -1.31
N MET A 77 -12.19 -9.13 -0.02
CA MET A 77 -12.23 -7.93 0.82
C MET A 77 -11.32 -6.83 0.26
N THR A 78 -10.07 -7.15 -0.05
CA THR A 78 -9.11 -6.16 -0.58
C THR A 78 -9.50 -5.70 -1.98
N ALA A 79 -10.08 -6.56 -2.83
CA ALA A 79 -10.63 -6.19 -4.13
C ALA A 79 -11.83 -5.26 -4.01
N ALA A 80 -12.73 -5.49 -3.03
CA ALA A 80 -13.84 -4.59 -2.76
C ALA A 80 -13.35 -3.20 -2.33
N ILE A 81 -12.36 -3.12 -1.45
CA ILE A 81 -11.73 -1.86 -1.04
C ILE A 81 -11.07 -1.17 -2.25
N ALA A 82 -10.32 -1.90 -3.07
CA ALA A 82 -9.69 -1.36 -4.27
C ALA A 82 -10.72 -0.81 -5.26
N LEU A 83 -11.87 -1.48 -5.40
CA LEU A 83 -12.98 -1.00 -6.24
C LEU A 83 -13.58 0.31 -5.69
N VAL A 84 -13.78 0.41 -4.37
CA VAL A 84 -14.26 1.66 -3.74
C VAL A 84 -13.28 2.80 -4.00
N VAL A 85 -11.97 2.57 -3.79
CA VAL A 85 -10.91 3.56 -4.06
C VAL A 85 -10.88 3.96 -5.54
N PHE A 86 -11.00 3.01 -6.44
CA PHE A 86 -11.08 3.26 -7.88
C PHE A 86 -12.27 4.13 -8.26
N VAL A 87 -13.47 3.78 -7.79
CA VAL A 87 -14.69 4.57 -8.04
C VAL A 87 -14.58 5.96 -7.43
N TRP A 88 -14.00 6.09 -6.24
CA TRP A 88 -13.72 7.39 -5.62
C TRP A 88 -12.78 8.22 -6.49
N MET A 89 -11.64 7.67 -6.92
CA MET A 89 -10.70 8.34 -7.80
C MET A 89 -11.36 8.81 -9.11
N LEU A 90 -12.27 8.03 -9.68
CA LEU A 90 -13.02 8.41 -10.88
C LEU A 90 -14.04 9.54 -10.65
N ARG A 91 -14.47 9.75 -9.42
CA ARG A 91 -15.38 10.86 -9.05
C ARG A 91 -14.64 12.15 -8.75
N GLU A 92 -13.37 12.04 -8.36
CA GLU A 92 -12.54 13.18 -8.01
C GLU A 92 -12.14 14.01 -9.24
N LYS A 93 -11.88 15.32 -8.99
CA LYS A 93 -11.47 16.29 -10.01
C LYS A 93 -10.12 16.91 -9.71
N VAL A 94 -9.77 17.01 -8.42
CA VAL A 94 -8.56 17.67 -7.93
C VAL A 94 -7.40 16.69 -7.94
N LEU A 95 -6.29 17.04 -8.58
CA LEU A 95 -5.12 16.17 -8.70
C LEU A 95 -4.56 15.77 -7.33
N GLY A 96 -4.55 16.69 -6.36
CA GLY A 96 -4.06 16.39 -5.00
C GLY A 96 -4.89 15.34 -4.23
N GLU A 97 -6.15 15.09 -4.62
CA GLU A 97 -6.98 14.01 -4.08
C GLU A 97 -6.82 12.72 -4.91
N ILE A 98 -6.58 12.86 -6.20
CA ILE A 98 -6.44 11.73 -7.13
C ILE A 98 -5.12 10.99 -6.92
N LEU A 99 -4.02 11.70 -6.68
CA LEU A 99 -2.70 11.07 -6.54
C LEU A 99 -2.62 10.08 -5.37
N PRO A 100 -3.03 10.42 -4.13
CA PRO A 100 -3.01 9.46 -3.04
C PRO A 100 -3.92 8.26 -3.27
N LEU A 101 -5.07 8.44 -3.93
CA LEU A 101 -5.93 7.33 -4.34
C LEU A 101 -5.24 6.43 -5.38
N GLY A 102 -4.44 7.00 -6.27
CA GLY A 102 -3.61 6.25 -7.22
C GLY A 102 -2.54 5.41 -6.51
N LEU A 103 -1.88 5.93 -5.47
CA LEU A 103 -0.92 5.18 -4.64
C LEU A 103 -1.60 3.98 -3.98
N ILE A 104 -2.74 4.21 -3.32
CA ILE A 104 -3.51 3.14 -2.64
C ILE A 104 -3.96 2.09 -3.64
N LEU A 105 -4.50 2.50 -4.78
CA LEU A 105 -4.99 1.57 -5.80
C LEU A 105 -3.87 0.70 -6.36
N GLY A 106 -2.73 1.29 -6.73
CA GLY A 106 -1.58 0.56 -7.26
C GLY A 106 -1.01 -0.45 -6.27
N GLY A 107 -0.84 -0.07 -5.01
CA GLY A 107 -0.39 -0.97 -3.94
C GLY A 107 -1.41 -2.09 -3.66
N ALA A 108 -2.71 -1.75 -3.57
CA ALA A 108 -3.74 -2.75 -3.36
C ALA A 108 -3.76 -3.80 -4.47
N LEU A 109 -3.64 -3.39 -5.74
CA LEU A 109 -3.57 -4.32 -6.89
C LEU A 109 -2.33 -5.23 -6.82
N GLY A 110 -1.18 -4.71 -6.38
CA GLY A 110 0.04 -5.50 -6.17
C GLY A 110 -0.18 -6.63 -5.17
N ASN A 111 -0.68 -6.30 -3.98
CA ASN A 111 -0.94 -7.27 -2.93
C ASN A 111 -2.09 -8.24 -3.25
N ILE A 112 -3.08 -7.82 -4.03
CA ILE A 112 -4.15 -8.70 -4.55
C ILE A 112 -3.56 -9.73 -5.51
N LEU A 113 -2.69 -9.29 -6.43
CA LEU A 113 -2.09 -10.19 -7.41
C LEU A 113 -1.23 -11.26 -6.76
N ASP A 114 -0.46 -10.92 -5.72
CA ASP A 114 0.32 -11.88 -4.96
C ASP A 114 -0.57 -12.93 -4.30
N ARG A 115 -1.62 -12.50 -3.57
CA ARG A 115 -2.57 -13.43 -2.93
C ARG A 115 -3.29 -14.31 -3.95
N TYR A 116 -3.62 -13.77 -5.10
CA TYR A 116 -4.22 -14.55 -6.20
C TYR A 116 -3.27 -15.62 -6.72
N LYS A 117 -2.00 -15.28 -6.98
CA LYS A 117 -1.02 -16.19 -7.58
C LYS A 117 -0.38 -17.14 -6.56
N LEU A 118 0.08 -16.58 -5.43
CA LEU A 118 0.96 -17.27 -4.47
C LEU A 118 0.22 -17.76 -3.22
N GLY A 119 -0.95 -17.18 -2.92
CA GLY A 119 -1.68 -17.41 -1.67
C GLY A 119 -1.25 -16.51 -0.52
N HIS A 120 -0.16 -15.80 -0.65
CA HIS A 120 0.40 -14.86 0.33
C HIS A 120 0.95 -13.62 -0.38
N VAL A 121 1.26 -12.58 0.37
CA VAL A 121 2.00 -11.43 -0.12
C VAL A 121 3.49 -11.63 0.17
N VAL A 122 4.36 -11.26 -0.75
CA VAL A 122 5.80 -11.26 -0.57
C VAL A 122 6.22 -9.96 0.09
N ASP A 123 6.71 -10.02 1.32
CA ASP A 123 7.31 -8.91 2.06
C ASP A 123 8.82 -9.09 2.13
N PHE A 124 9.58 -7.97 2.12
CA PHE A 124 11.04 -8.05 2.06
C PHE A 124 11.79 -6.85 2.65
N ALA A 125 11.14 -5.71 2.87
CA ALA A 125 11.78 -4.52 3.42
C ALA A 125 11.82 -4.61 4.95
N ASP A 126 13.00 -4.87 5.51
CA ASP A 126 13.24 -5.12 6.93
C ASP A 126 14.11 -4.01 7.52
N PHE A 127 13.48 -3.06 8.21
CA PHE A 127 14.15 -2.01 8.98
C PHE A 127 14.35 -2.48 10.42
N HIS A 128 15.56 -2.28 10.96
CA HIS A 128 15.91 -2.71 12.32
C HIS A 128 16.83 -1.73 13.04
N LEU A 129 16.81 -1.80 14.37
CA LEU A 129 17.72 -1.11 15.28
C LEU A 129 18.29 -2.15 16.23
N GLY A 130 19.52 -2.64 15.94
CA GLY A 130 20.09 -3.77 16.65
C GLY A 130 19.24 -5.03 16.50
N ALA A 131 18.80 -5.61 17.62
CA ALA A 131 17.94 -6.80 17.64
C ALA A 131 16.44 -6.48 17.48
N TRP A 132 16.04 -5.21 17.49
CA TRP A 132 14.63 -4.83 17.30
C TRP A 132 14.35 -4.61 15.82
N HIS A 133 13.48 -5.43 15.24
CA HIS A 133 13.02 -5.32 13.86
C HIS A 133 11.66 -4.63 13.83
N PHE A 134 11.50 -3.70 12.89
CA PHE A 134 10.21 -3.18 12.51
C PHE A 134 9.44 -4.25 11.74
N TYR A 135 8.17 -4.03 11.49
CA TYR A 135 7.37 -4.92 10.66
C TYR A 135 7.98 -4.98 9.23
N ILE A 136 8.18 -6.22 8.71
CA ILE A 136 8.67 -6.41 7.33
C ILE A 136 7.52 -6.13 6.38
N PHE A 137 7.76 -5.33 5.35
CA PHE A 137 6.75 -4.87 4.41
C PHE A 137 7.31 -4.83 2.96
N ASN A 138 6.47 -4.45 2.01
CA ASN A 138 6.82 -4.32 0.60
C ASN A 138 6.51 -2.92 0.06
N LEU A 139 6.77 -2.70 -1.24
CA LEU A 139 6.54 -1.41 -1.87
C LEU A 139 5.04 -1.05 -1.95
N ALA A 140 4.16 -2.05 -2.14
CA ALA A 140 2.72 -1.83 -2.14
C ALA A 140 2.21 -1.28 -0.80
N ASP A 141 2.70 -1.85 0.34
CA ASP A 141 2.34 -1.41 1.68
C ASP A 141 2.80 0.02 1.96
N ALA A 142 4.03 0.35 1.53
CA ALA A 142 4.54 1.71 1.61
C ALA A 142 3.66 2.69 0.81
N ALA A 143 3.29 2.36 -0.42
CA ALA A 143 2.44 3.19 -1.26
C ALA A 143 1.04 3.38 -0.66
N ILE A 144 0.43 2.31 -0.14
CA ILE A 144 -0.88 2.38 0.55
C ILE A 144 -0.77 3.31 1.77
N SER A 145 0.24 3.10 2.61
CA SER A 145 0.44 3.89 3.84
C SER A 145 0.65 5.37 3.54
N ILE A 146 1.50 5.69 2.56
CA ILE A 146 1.75 7.07 2.11
C ILE A 146 0.45 7.68 1.57
N GLY A 147 -0.29 6.97 0.73
CA GLY A 147 -1.56 7.43 0.18
C GLY A 147 -2.58 7.75 1.28
N VAL A 148 -2.73 6.86 2.27
CA VAL A 148 -3.63 7.07 3.41
C VAL A 148 -3.20 8.28 4.24
N VAL A 149 -1.90 8.40 4.57
CA VAL A 149 -1.37 9.55 5.33
C VAL A 149 -1.64 10.86 4.60
N ILE A 150 -1.45 10.91 3.27
CA ILE A 150 -1.73 12.13 2.48
C ILE A 150 -3.22 12.48 2.54
N ILE A 151 -4.14 11.50 2.38
CA ILE A 151 -5.58 11.75 2.46
C ILE A 151 -5.95 12.32 3.83
N LEU A 152 -5.47 11.69 4.91
CA LEU A 152 -5.74 12.14 6.28
C LEU A 152 -5.18 13.54 6.53
N ALA A 153 -3.91 13.80 6.20
CA ALA A 153 -3.29 15.11 6.37
C ALA A 153 -4.06 16.21 5.63
N ARG A 154 -4.47 15.96 4.38
CA ARG A 154 -5.26 16.91 3.61
C ARG A 154 -6.64 17.15 4.21
N SER A 155 -7.30 16.10 4.71
CA SER A 155 -8.60 16.24 5.38
C SER A 155 -8.53 17.17 6.61
N PHE A 156 -7.48 17.04 7.41
CA PHE A 156 -7.26 17.91 8.58
C PHE A 156 -6.95 19.35 8.14
N LEU A 157 -6.04 19.56 7.20
CA LEU A 157 -5.65 20.90 6.74
C LEU A 157 -6.81 21.66 6.07
N ILE A 158 -7.65 20.99 5.28
CA ILE A 158 -8.82 21.60 4.65
C ILE A 158 -9.85 22.02 5.70
N ARG A 159 -10.08 21.17 6.71
CA ARG A 159 -11.03 21.45 7.80
C ARG A 159 -10.57 22.64 8.64
N GLU A 160 -9.28 22.72 8.97
CA GLU A 160 -8.71 23.84 9.71
C GLU A 160 -8.87 25.18 8.95
N LYS A 161 -8.57 25.18 7.65
CA LYS A 161 -8.75 26.37 6.80
C LYS A 161 -10.20 26.84 6.76
N GLN A 162 -11.15 25.91 6.61
CA GLN A 162 -12.59 26.24 6.61
C GLN A 162 -13.06 26.81 7.94
N ALA A 163 -12.55 26.27 9.07
CA ALA A 163 -12.86 26.79 10.41
C ALA A 163 -12.31 28.21 10.60
N THR A 164 -11.07 28.47 10.14
CA THR A 164 -10.45 29.79 10.19
C THR A 164 -11.19 30.81 9.31
N ASP A 165 -11.56 30.43 8.08
CA ASP A 165 -12.31 31.28 7.15
C ASP A 165 -13.74 31.57 7.66
N ALA A 166 -14.33 30.68 8.46
CA ALA A 166 -15.63 30.86 9.10
C ALA A 166 -15.59 31.64 10.41
N GLY A 167 -14.41 32.08 10.88
CA GLY A 167 -14.26 32.82 12.14
C GLY A 167 -14.56 32.00 13.39
N LEU A 168 -14.56 30.65 13.31
CA LEU A 168 -14.73 29.77 14.45
C LEU A 168 -13.41 29.54 15.17
N PRO A 169 -13.37 29.55 16.54
CA PRO A 169 -12.15 29.26 17.25
C PRO A 169 -11.62 27.87 16.89
N ALA A 170 -10.29 27.75 16.71
CA ALA A 170 -9.64 26.47 16.53
C ALA A 170 -10.02 25.56 17.70
N THR A 171 -10.53 24.36 17.44
CA THR A 171 -10.82 23.40 18.49
C THR A 171 -9.50 22.96 19.13
N GLU A 172 -9.20 23.48 20.32
CA GLU A 172 -8.14 22.96 21.18
C GLU A 172 -8.49 21.51 21.53
N THR A 173 -7.70 20.57 21.04
CA THR A 173 -7.73 19.17 21.45
C THR A 173 -6.35 18.74 21.89
#